data_23f98216b4b4d2d331e0064134f3a719
#
_entry.id   23f98216b4b4d2d331e0064134f3a719
#
_cell.length_a   1.000
_cell.length_b   1.000
_cell.length_c   1.000
_cell.angle_alpha   90.00
_cell.angle_beta   90.00
_cell.angle_gamma   90.00
#
_symmetry.space_group_name_H-M   'P 1'
#
loop_
_entity.id
_entity.type
_entity.pdbx_description
1 polymer ?
#
loop_
_entity_poly.entity_id
_entity_poly.type
_entity_poly.pdbx_seq_one_letter_code
_entity_poly.pdbx_strand_id
1 'polypeptide(L)'
;QEKDFPQDGYRMYFIDNHDENSWNGTVEKRIGANAHPAYIICATMEQGMPLIYSGQEVGLNKSLRFFERDTIDWSRPSQADFYTKVSALKHENPALNSGDFGGTQTRITTGNPRVYAYARSKGENHVVVFTNFGSAAADVAFSGAPAGAYVNHFSGETVELSAKGTMKVPANGYVVLTRK
;
A
#
# COMPACT_ATOMS: atom_id res chain seq x y z
N GLN A 1 -9.15 9.27 11.46
CA GLN A 1 -8.03 10.13 11.86
C GLN A 1 -8.16 10.39 13.35
N GLU A 2 -7.08 10.21 14.10
CA GLU A 2 -7.02 10.64 15.48
C GLU A 2 -7.13 12.16 15.53
N LYS A 3 -8.09 12.67 16.29
CA LYS A 3 -8.38 14.11 16.38
C LYS A 3 -7.18 14.95 16.88
N ASP A 4 -6.24 14.30 17.55
CA ASP A 4 -5.10 14.96 18.21
C ASP A 4 -3.81 14.92 17.38
N PHE A 5 -3.83 14.34 16.16
CA PHE A 5 -2.66 14.38 15.31
C PHE A 5 -2.59 15.68 14.51
N PRO A 6 -1.45 16.40 14.52
CA PRO A 6 -1.32 17.67 13.80
C PRO A 6 -1.65 17.54 12.31
N GLN A 7 -2.37 18.52 11.76
CA GLN A 7 -2.81 18.52 10.36
C GLN A 7 -1.61 18.54 9.38
N ASP A 8 -0.52 19.19 9.78
CA ASP A 8 0.75 19.27 9.07
C ASP A 8 1.73 18.14 9.44
N GLY A 9 1.30 17.22 10.30
CA GLY A 9 2.12 16.12 10.74
C GLY A 9 2.25 15.01 9.69
N TYR A 10 3.40 14.33 9.69
CA TYR A 10 3.68 13.17 8.84
C TYR A 10 3.74 11.92 9.70
N ARG A 11 3.15 10.83 9.23
CA ARG A 11 3.19 9.53 9.89
C ARG A 11 4.14 8.61 9.17
N MET A 12 5.10 8.05 9.89
CA MET A 12 5.90 6.95 9.36
C MET A 12 5.09 5.65 9.45
N TYR A 13 4.58 5.19 8.31
CA TYR A 13 3.85 3.93 8.21
C TYR A 13 4.79 2.79 7.84
N PHE A 14 4.59 1.64 8.45
CA PHE A 14 5.42 0.46 8.22
C PHE A 14 4.62 -0.84 8.42
N ILE A 15 5.11 -1.90 7.84
CA ILE A 15 4.68 -3.26 8.14
C ILE A 15 5.69 -3.95 9.08
N ASP A 16 6.90 -3.41 9.18
CA ASP A 16 7.96 -3.85 10.08
C ASP A 16 8.89 -2.71 10.47
N ASN A 17 9.51 -2.83 11.64
CA ASN A 17 10.57 -1.98 12.14
C ASN A 17 11.43 -2.78 13.14
N HIS A 18 12.42 -2.14 13.75
CA HIS A 18 13.33 -2.79 14.69
C HIS A 18 12.62 -3.34 15.93
N ASP A 19 11.62 -2.63 16.45
CA ASP A 19 10.85 -3.10 17.61
C ASP A 19 9.93 -4.26 17.23
N GLU A 20 9.14 -4.11 16.16
CA GLU A 20 8.22 -5.14 15.72
C GLU A 20 8.94 -6.43 15.37
N ASN A 21 10.01 -6.34 14.58
CA ASN A 21 10.76 -7.51 14.15
C ASN A 21 11.39 -8.26 15.33
N SER A 22 12.01 -7.54 16.25
CA SER A 22 12.77 -8.16 17.35
C SER A 22 11.87 -8.68 18.47
N TRP A 23 10.75 -8.00 18.77
CA TRP A 23 9.93 -8.31 19.94
C TRP A 23 8.60 -8.99 19.61
N ASN A 24 7.98 -8.64 18.48
CA ASN A 24 6.65 -9.10 18.12
C ASN A 24 6.65 -10.18 17.01
N GLY A 25 7.80 -10.40 16.39
CA GLY A 25 8.01 -11.42 15.38
C GLY A 25 8.07 -10.87 13.95
N THR A 26 8.39 -11.77 13.03
CA THR A 26 8.61 -11.44 11.61
C THR A 26 7.32 -10.98 10.89
N VAL A 27 7.47 -10.30 9.77
CA VAL A 27 6.35 -9.90 8.90
C VAL A 27 5.49 -11.11 8.53
N GLU A 28 6.13 -12.25 8.18
CA GLU A 28 5.40 -13.47 7.82
C GLU A 28 4.54 -13.98 8.98
N LYS A 29 5.07 -13.98 10.21
CA LYS A 29 4.34 -14.44 11.40
C LYS A 29 3.19 -13.50 11.77
N ARG A 30 3.36 -12.17 11.64
CA ARG A 30 2.37 -11.18 12.07
C ARG A 30 1.33 -10.86 10.99
N ILE A 31 1.74 -10.81 9.72
CA ILE A 31 0.94 -10.30 8.61
C ILE A 31 0.76 -11.37 7.50
N GLY A 32 1.76 -12.22 7.30
CA GLY A 32 1.72 -13.32 6.32
C GLY A 32 1.51 -12.81 4.89
N ALA A 33 0.63 -13.48 4.15
CA ALA A 33 0.33 -13.16 2.76
C ALA A 33 -0.22 -11.73 2.54
N ASN A 34 -0.66 -11.05 3.61
CA ASN A 34 -1.17 -9.68 3.53
C ASN A 34 -0.07 -8.61 3.59
N ALA A 35 1.21 -8.97 3.57
CA ALA A 35 2.32 -8.02 3.67
C ALA A 35 2.32 -6.98 2.53
N HIS A 36 2.14 -7.41 1.28
CA HIS A 36 2.11 -6.51 0.13
C HIS A 36 0.90 -5.56 0.14
N PRO A 37 -0.37 -6.02 0.26
CA PRO A 37 -1.49 -5.09 0.34
C PRO A 37 -1.40 -4.14 1.55
N ALA A 38 -0.86 -4.57 2.69
CA ALA A 38 -0.62 -3.70 3.83
C ALA A 38 0.44 -2.62 3.51
N TYR A 39 1.53 -2.99 2.84
CA TYR A 39 2.55 -2.02 2.45
C TYR A 39 2.06 -1.02 1.39
N ILE A 40 1.20 -1.45 0.45
CA ILE A 40 0.52 -0.53 -0.48
C ILE A 40 -0.22 0.56 0.30
N ILE A 41 -0.95 0.20 1.37
CA ILE A 41 -1.61 1.18 2.23
C ILE A 41 -0.58 2.12 2.88
N CYS A 42 0.50 1.59 3.48
CA CYS A 42 1.56 2.41 4.08
C CYS A 42 2.11 3.46 3.11
N ALA A 43 2.27 3.10 1.82
CA ALA A 43 2.86 3.98 0.82
C ALA A 43 1.89 5.00 0.23
N THR A 44 0.58 4.72 0.23
CA THR A 44 -0.42 5.50 -0.51
C THR A 44 -1.41 6.27 0.37
N MET A 45 -1.45 6.00 1.68
CA MET A 45 -2.30 6.75 2.60
C MET A 45 -1.87 8.21 2.73
N GLU A 46 -2.85 9.04 3.06
CA GLU A 46 -2.67 10.46 3.35
C GLU A 46 -1.69 10.66 4.52
N GLN A 47 -0.81 11.67 4.42
CA GLN A 47 0.22 12.00 5.39
C GLN A 47 1.24 10.87 5.69
N GLY A 48 1.25 9.80 4.87
CA GLY A 48 2.11 8.64 5.09
C GLY A 48 3.51 8.80 4.50
N MET A 49 4.54 8.47 5.31
CA MET A 49 5.90 8.21 4.86
C MET A 49 6.17 6.70 5.06
N PRO A 50 6.26 5.91 3.99
CA PRO A 50 6.49 4.47 4.15
C PRO A 50 7.93 4.18 4.57
N LEU A 51 8.10 3.26 5.52
CA LEU A 51 9.38 2.71 5.93
C LEU A 51 9.55 1.30 5.36
N ILE A 52 10.70 1.01 4.80
CA ILE A 52 11.18 -0.35 4.50
C ILE A 52 12.22 -0.72 5.56
N TYR A 53 11.93 -1.72 6.38
CA TYR A 53 12.90 -2.22 7.35
C TYR A 53 13.87 -3.19 6.66
N SER A 54 15.14 -3.15 7.07
CA SER A 54 16.22 -3.96 6.48
C SER A 54 15.88 -5.45 6.41
N GLY A 55 16.01 -6.03 5.21
CA GLY A 55 15.68 -7.42 4.93
C GLY A 55 14.25 -7.64 4.45
N GLN A 56 13.37 -6.64 4.54
CA GLN A 56 12.01 -6.71 4.03
C GLN A 56 12.00 -6.96 2.52
N GLU A 57 12.95 -6.36 1.79
CA GLU A 57 13.13 -6.49 0.35
C GLU A 57 13.59 -7.89 -0.10
N VAL A 58 14.00 -8.73 0.81
CA VAL A 58 14.32 -10.16 0.56
C VAL A 58 13.42 -11.10 1.35
N GLY A 59 12.30 -10.59 1.87
CA GLY A 59 11.35 -11.40 2.65
C GLY A 59 11.99 -12.09 3.85
N LEU A 60 12.83 -11.36 4.59
CA LEU A 60 13.52 -11.89 5.75
C LEU A 60 12.52 -12.43 6.77
N ASN A 61 12.58 -13.74 7.05
CA ASN A 61 11.76 -14.41 8.05
C ASN A 61 12.60 -14.80 9.28
N LYS A 62 13.23 -13.78 9.88
CA LYS A 62 14.08 -13.91 11.06
C LYS A 62 13.88 -12.70 11.96
N SER A 63 13.66 -12.92 13.26
CA SER A 63 13.73 -11.86 14.25
C SER A 63 15.19 -11.51 14.50
N LEU A 64 15.55 -10.28 14.18
CA LEU A 64 16.90 -9.77 14.39
C LEU A 64 17.15 -9.47 15.87
N ARG A 65 18.37 -9.64 16.33
CA ARG A 65 18.77 -9.30 17.69
C ARG A 65 18.74 -7.79 17.88
N PHE A 66 18.11 -7.34 18.94
CA PHE A 66 17.87 -5.91 19.15
C PHE A 66 19.15 -5.15 19.57
N PHE A 67 19.92 -5.71 20.49
CA PHE A 67 21.09 -5.05 21.08
C PHE A 67 22.45 -5.56 20.54
N GLU A 68 22.41 -6.49 19.60
CA GLU A 68 23.63 -7.14 19.12
C GLU A 68 23.72 -7.02 17.60
N ARG A 69 24.93 -7.15 17.09
CA ARG A 69 25.14 -7.30 15.65
C ARG A 69 24.48 -8.59 15.17
N ASP A 70 23.66 -8.49 14.13
CA ASP A 70 23.05 -9.64 13.49
C ASP A 70 23.18 -9.54 11.97
N THR A 71 22.89 -10.62 11.27
CA THR A 71 23.07 -10.72 9.81
C THR A 71 21.74 -10.95 9.12
N ILE A 72 21.63 -10.36 7.93
CA ILE A 72 20.52 -10.56 6.99
C ILE A 72 21.04 -11.47 5.88
N ASP A 73 20.26 -12.52 5.58
CA ASP A 73 20.55 -13.39 4.44
C ASP A 73 20.00 -12.77 3.15
N TRP A 74 20.85 -12.10 2.43
CA TRP A 74 20.56 -11.43 1.17
C TRP A 74 20.48 -12.40 -0.04
N SER A 75 20.75 -13.70 0.14
CA SER A 75 20.62 -14.72 -0.90
C SER A 75 19.18 -15.19 -1.12
N ARG A 76 18.26 -14.79 -0.26
CA ARG A 76 16.83 -15.11 -0.38
C ARG A 76 16.23 -14.49 -1.64
N PRO A 77 15.11 -15.09 -2.17
CA PRO A 77 14.42 -14.51 -3.33
C PRO A 77 14.05 -13.05 -3.10
N SER A 78 14.49 -12.19 -4.02
CA SER A 78 14.27 -10.75 -3.92
C SER A 78 12.80 -10.39 -4.13
N GLN A 79 12.29 -9.48 -3.30
CA GLN A 79 11.02 -8.78 -3.47
C GLN A 79 11.25 -7.31 -3.88
N ALA A 80 12.49 -6.97 -4.25
CA ALA A 80 12.90 -5.61 -4.57
C ALA A 80 12.06 -4.99 -5.69
N ASP A 81 11.65 -5.76 -6.69
CA ASP A 81 10.79 -5.29 -7.78
C ASP A 81 9.46 -4.70 -7.26
N PHE A 82 8.84 -5.35 -6.27
CA PHE A 82 7.64 -4.85 -5.65
C PHE A 82 7.89 -3.49 -4.97
N TYR A 83 8.91 -3.41 -4.12
CA TYR A 83 9.24 -2.18 -3.39
C TYR A 83 9.70 -1.06 -4.32
N THR A 84 10.44 -1.37 -5.39
CA THR A 84 10.84 -0.43 -6.43
C THR A 84 9.61 0.17 -7.13
N LYS A 85 8.65 -0.66 -7.54
CA LYS A 85 7.39 -0.20 -8.16
C LYS A 85 6.58 0.65 -7.19
N VAL A 86 6.48 0.28 -5.92
CA VAL A 86 5.76 1.10 -4.92
C VAL A 86 6.45 2.44 -4.67
N SER A 87 7.78 2.46 -4.63
CA SER A 87 8.55 3.70 -4.50
C SER A 87 8.35 4.61 -5.72
N ALA A 88 8.43 4.05 -6.93
CA ALA A 88 8.15 4.77 -8.17
C ALA A 88 6.71 5.33 -8.17
N LEU A 89 5.72 4.52 -7.79
CA LEU A 89 4.33 4.95 -7.65
C LEU A 89 4.22 6.23 -6.80
N LYS A 90 4.86 6.24 -5.62
CA LYS A 90 4.80 7.38 -4.71
C LYS A 90 5.51 8.62 -5.28
N HIS A 91 6.68 8.46 -5.90
CA HIS A 91 7.47 9.56 -6.46
C HIS A 91 6.85 10.17 -7.71
N GLU A 92 6.22 9.37 -8.55
CA GLU A 92 5.68 9.80 -9.84
C GLU A 92 4.28 10.42 -9.75
N ASN A 93 3.59 10.29 -8.62
CA ASN A 93 2.21 10.74 -8.46
C ASN A 93 2.10 11.82 -7.38
N PRO A 94 1.98 13.10 -7.76
CA PRO A 94 1.81 14.21 -6.81
C PRO A 94 0.63 14.03 -5.85
N ALA A 95 -0.41 13.29 -6.24
CA ALA A 95 -1.52 12.94 -5.34
C ALA A 95 -1.05 12.14 -4.11
N LEU A 96 0.05 11.39 -4.21
CA LEU A 96 0.60 10.58 -3.11
C LEU A 96 1.62 11.32 -2.25
N ASN A 97 1.95 12.57 -2.55
CA ASN A 97 2.79 13.36 -1.67
C ASN A 97 2.14 13.44 -0.27
N SER A 98 2.97 13.63 0.73
CA SER A 98 2.52 13.72 2.11
C SER A 98 2.24 15.18 2.52
N GLY A 99 1.48 15.37 3.59
CA GLY A 99 1.11 16.67 4.11
C GLY A 99 0.34 17.52 3.10
N ASP A 100 0.53 18.83 3.17
CA ASP A 100 -0.12 19.83 2.31
C ASP A 100 0.27 19.72 0.83
N PHE A 101 1.33 18.97 0.54
CA PHE A 101 1.79 18.74 -0.83
C PHE A 101 1.06 17.59 -1.54
N GLY A 102 0.28 16.81 -0.82
CA GLY A 102 -0.44 15.66 -1.34
C GLY A 102 -1.84 15.96 -1.84
N GLY A 103 -2.50 14.92 -2.32
CA GLY A 103 -3.91 14.94 -2.71
C GLY A 103 -4.82 14.53 -1.56
N THR A 104 -6.10 14.88 -1.69
CA THR A 104 -7.15 14.47 -0.75
C THR A 104 -7.42 12.97 -0.88
N GLN A 105 -7.62 12.31 0.25
CA GLN A 105 -8.05 10.92 0.28
C GLN A 105 -9.57 10.82 0.37
N THR A 106 -10.17 10.11 -0.57
CA THR A 106 -11.61 9.83 -0.59
C THR A 106 -11.86 8.33 -0.52
N ARG A 107 -12.71 7.92 0.43
CA ARG A 107 -13.12 6.52 0.56
C ARG A 107 -13.95 6.08 -0.63
N ILE A 108 -13.62 4.92 -1.21
CA ILE A 108 -14.47 4.20 -2.17
C ILE A 108 -15.24 3.15 -1.37
N THR A 109 -16.56 3.18 -1.49
CA THR A 109 -17.43 2.20 -0.82
C THR A 109 -17.34 0.86 -1.54
N THR A 110 -17.12 -0.22 -0.78
CA THR A 110 -17.10 -1.59 -1.29
C THR A 110 -18.12 -2.45 -0.56
N GLY A 111 -18.73 -3.40 -1.25
CA GLY A 111 -19.66 -4.37 -0.66
C GLY A 111 -18.97 -5.52 0.09
N ASN A 112 -17.63 -5.53 0.18
CA ASN A 112 -16.86 -6.60 0.80
C ASN A 112 -16.04 -6.05 1.98
N PRO A 113 -16.26 -6.53 3.23
CA PRO A 113 -15.57 -6.01 4.41
C PRO A 113 -14.06 -6.33 4.44
N ARG A 114 -13.59 -7.26 3.61
CA ARG A 114 -12.16 -7.60 3.47
C ARG A 114 -11.44 -6.75 2.43
N VAL A 115 -12.19 -5.93 1.67
CA VAL A 115 -11.62 -5.04 0.65
C VAL A 115 -11.68 -3.60 1.12
N TYR A 116 -10.53 -3.00 1.25
CA TYR A 116 -10.38 -1.57 1.51
C TYR A 116 -10.03 -0.84 0.22
N ALA A 117 -10.80 0.22 -0.10
CA ALA A 117 -10.57 0.98 -1.32
C ALA A 117 -10.72 2.49 -1.09
N TYR A 118 -9.88 3.27 -1.78
CA TYR A 118 -9.87 4.72 -1.73
C TYR A 118 -9.19 5.32 -2.97
N ALA A 119 -9.40 6.60 -3.17
CA ALA A 119 -8.67 7.41 -4.14
C ALA A 119 -7.86 8.49 -3.44
N ARG A 120 -6.69 8.80 -3.99
CA ARG A 120 -5.92 10.01 -3.72
C ARG A 120 -6.01 10.90 -4.94
N SER A 121 -6.37 12.17 -4.76
CA SER A 121 -6.65 13.07 -5.89
C SER A 121 -6.01 14.43 -5.69
N LYS A 122 -5.23 14.90 -6.70
CA LYS A 122 -4.64 16.24 -6.76
C LYS A 122 -4.70 16.75 -8.19
N GLY A 123 -5.60 17.70 -8.45
CA GLY A 123 -5.89 18.13 -9.83
C GLY A 123 -6.31 16.93 -10.68
N GLU A 124 -5.67 16.76 -11.84
CA GLU A 124 -5.92 15.64 -12.74
C GLU A 124 -5.21 14.34 -12.34
N ASN A 125 -4.24 14.42 -11.44
CA ASN A 125 -3.55 13.23 -10.96
C ASN A 125 -4.40 12.48 -9.93
N HIS A 126 -4.75 11.24 -10.26
CA HIS A 126 -5.53 10.35 -9.40
C HIS A 126 -4.82 9.01 -9.23
N VAL A 127 -4.79 8.52 -8.00
CA VAL A 127 -4.36 7.16 -7.67
C VAL A 127 -5.51 6.45 -6.97
N VAL A 128 -6.00 5.38 -7.57
CA VAL A 128 -7.09 4.57 -7.01
C VAL A 128 -6.54 3.25 -6.53
N VAL A 129 -6.82 2.92 -5.28
CA VAL A 129 -6.27 1.76 -4.58
C VAL A 129 -7.41 0.84 -4.12
N PHE A 130 -7.30 -0.44 -4.45
CA PHE A 130 -8.10 -1.53 -3.88
C PHE A 130 -7.14 -2.53 -3.24
N THR A 131 -7.34 -2.87 -1.98
CA THR A 131 -6.58 -3.91 -1.27
C THR A 131 -7.54 -4.97 -0.74
N ASN A 132 -7.20 -6.24 -0.93
CA ASN A 132 -7.99 -7.38 -0.47
C ASN A 132 -7.19 -8.17 0.58
N PHE A 133 -7.67 -8.18 1.80
CA PHE A 133 -7.11 -8.93 2.93
C PHE A 133 -7.75 -10.31 3.10
N GLY A 134 -8.60 -10.70 2.16
CA GLY A 134 -9.20 -12.04 2.11
C GLY A 134 -8.30 -13.04 1.41
N SER A 135 -8.38 -14.31 1.80
CA SER A 135 -7.62 -15.43 1.23
C SER A 135 -8.18 -15.94 -0.11
N ALA A 136 -9.23 -15.32 -0.64
CA ALA A 136 -9.79 -15.60 -1.96
C ALA A 136 -9.87 -14.33 -2.80
N ALA A 137 -9.71 -14.45 -4.12
CA ALA A 137 -9.97 -13.35 -5.03
C ALA A 137 -11.46 -12.96 -4.96
N ALA A 138 -11.76 -11.67 -5.11
CA ALA A 138 -13.10 -11.16 -5.01
C ALA A 138 -13.45 -10.24 -6.18
N ASP A 139 -14.62 -10.43 -6.75
CA ASP A 139 -15.27 -9.47 -7.63
C ASP A 139 -16.10 -8.52 -6.75
N VAL A 140 -15.59 -7.30 -6.58
CA VAL A 140 -16.07 -6.37 -5.56
C VAL A 140 -16.87 -5.26 -6.21
N ALA A 141 -18.17 -5.18 -5.92
CA ALA A 141 -18.98 -4.02 -6.26
C ALA A 141 -18.47 -2.79 -5.49
N PHE A 142 -18.30 -1.68 -6.19
CA PHE A 142 -17.81 -0.44 -5.60
C PHE A 142 -18.60 0.78 -6.09
N SER A 143 -18.50 1.88 -5.32
CA SER A 143 -19.01 3.19 -5.71
C SER A 143 -18.17 4.32 -5.11
N GLY A 144 -18.18 5.48 -5.79
CA GLY A 144 -17.45 6.68 -5.35
C GLY A 144 -16.02 6.77 -5.88
N ALA A 145 -15.67 5.99 -6.92
CA ALA A 145 -14.38 6.14 -7.59
C ALA A 145 -14.40 7.36 -8.53
N PRO A 146 -13.26 8.08 -8.70
CA PRO A 146 -13.12 9.07 -9.76
C PRO A 146 -13.07 8.35 -11.11
N ALA A 147 -14.06 8.64 -11.97
CA ALA A 147 -14.20 8.01 -13.28
C ALA A 147 -13.11 8.49 -14.26
N GLY A 148 -12.71 7.63 -15.21
CA GLY A 148 -11.78 7.96 -16.29
C GLY A 148 -10.92 6.80 -16.73
N ALA A 149 -10.03 7.07 -17.69
CA ALA A 149 -9.03 6.15 -18.17
C ALA A 149 -7.83 6.13 -17.21
N TYR A 150 -7.44 4.94 -16.81
CA TYR A 150 -6.34 4.68 -15.87
C TYR A 150 -5.37 3.65 -16.46
N VAL A 151 -4.18 3.61 -15.88
CA VAL A 151 -3.23 2.52 -16.09
C VAL A 151 -3.03 1.79 -14.77
N ASN A 152 -3.10 0.47 -14.79
CA ASN A 152 -2.71 -0.34 -13.64
C ASN A 152 -1.19 -0.25 -13.48
N HIS A 153 -0.74 0.33 -12.37
CA HIS A 153 0.66 0.63 -12.13
C HIS A 153 1.56 -0.63 -12.13
N PHE A 154 1.03 -1.78 -11.73
CA PHE A 154 1.80 -3.01 -11.63
C PHE A 154 1.78 -3.86 -12.91
N SER A 155 0.67 -3.91 -13.63
CA SER A 155 0.55 -4.70 -14.87
C SER A 155 0.76 -3.89 -16.15
N GLY A 156 0.59 -2.57 -16.10
CA GLY A 156 0.63 -1.70 -17.28
C GLY A 156 -0.64 -1.72 -18.13
N GLU A 157 -1.66 -2.44 -17.72
CA GLU A 157 -2.94 -2.53 -18.44
C GLU A 157 -3.75 -1.24 -18.32
N THR A 158 -4.38 -0.82 -19.41
CA THR A 158 -5.34 0.29 -19.41
C THR A 158 -6.69 -0.17 -18.86
N VAL A 159 -7.28 0.63 -17.97
CA VAL A 159 -8.55 0.34 -17.30
C VAL A 159 -9.47 1.55 -17.39
N GLU A 160 -10.63 1.40 -17.99
CA GLU A 160 -11.70 2.39 -17.91
C GLU A 160 -12.45 2.20 -16.59
N LEU A 161 -12.30 3.16 -15.70
CA LEU A 161 -12.92 3.15 -14.38
C LEU A 161 -14.17 4.04 -14.39
N SER A 162 -15.31 3.47 -14.05
CA SER A 162 -16.53 4.23 -13.81
C SER A 162 -16.67 4.61 -12.33
N ALA A 163 -17.52 5.60 -12.01
CA ALA A 163 -17.76 6.01 -10.63
C ALA A 163 -18.36 4.89 -9.75
N LYS A 164 -18.99 3.90 -10.36
CA LYS A 164 -19.49 2.66 -9.76
C LYS A 164 -19.30 1.49 -10.73
N GLY A 165 -19.05 0.32 -10.18
CA GLY A 165 -18.81 -0.88 -11.00
C GLY A 165 -18.39 -2.07 -10.17
N THR A 166 -17.71 -2.99 -10.81
CA THR A 166 -17.11 -4.16 -10.17
C THR A 166 -15.61 -4.18 -10.46
N MET A 167 -14.80 -4.46 -9.43
CA MET A 167 -13.35 -4.62 -9.53
C MET A 167 -12.96 -6.00 -9.05
N LYS A 168 -12.22 -6.73 -9.88
CA LYS A 168 -11.61 -8.00 -9.48
C LYS A 168 -10.31 -7.71 -8.72
N VAL A 169 -10.26 -8.10 -7.44
CA VAL A 169 -9.08 -7.90 -6.58
C VAL A 169 -8.54 -9.27 -6.17
N PRO A 170 -7.27 -9.58 -6.45
CA PRO A 170 -6.67 -10.87 -6.10
C PRO A 170 -6.75 -11.19 -4.61
N ALA A 171 -6.68 -12.46 -4.25
CA ALA A 171 -6.52 -12.91 -2.87
C ALA A 171 -5.25 -12.32 -2.26
N ASN A 172 -5.32 -11.83 -1.02
CA ASN A 172 -4.18 -11.20 -0.32
C ASN A 172 -3.43 -10.22 -1.23
N GLY A 173 -4.19 -9.45 -2.02
CA GLY A 173 -3.64 -8.69 -3.13
C GLY A 173 -4.18 -7.28 -3.24
N TYR A 174 -3.86 -6.65 -4.35
CA TYR A 174 -4.19 -5.25 -4.59
C TYR A 174 -4.37 -4.97 -6.08
N VAL A 175 -5.06 -3.86 -6.36
CA VAL A 175 -5.10 -3.18 -7.65
C VAL A 175 -4.80 -1.72 -7.40
N VAL A 176 -3.83 -1.17 -8.11
CA VAL A 176 -3.47 0.25 -8.03
C VAL A 176 -3.53 0.85 -9.42
N LEU A 177 -4.41 1.80 -9.60
CA LEU A 177 -4.67 2.47 -10.85
C LEU A 177 -4.18 3.92 -10.76
N THR A 178 -3.48 4.40 -11.79
CA THR A 178 -2.94 5.75 -11.87
C THR A 178 -3.48 6.47 -13.10
N ARG A 179 -3.80 7.76 -12.94
CA ARG A 179 -4.09 8.71 -14.00
C ARG A 179 -3.27 9.98 -13.75
N LYS A 180 -2.56 10.43 -14.77
CA LYS A 180 -1.75 11.67 -14.74
C LYS A 180 -2.39 12.77 -15.58
#